data_5056b1d1e93624338097f9de40b3ce34
#
_entry.id   5056b1d1e93624338097f9de40b3ce34
#
_cell.length_a   1.000
_cell.length_b   1.000
_cell.length_c   1.000
_cell.angle_alpha   90.00
_cell.angle_beta   90.00
_cell.angle_gamma   90.00
#
_symmetry.space_group_name_H-M   'P 1'
#
loop_
_entity.id
_entity.type
_entity.pdbx_description
1 polymer ?
#
loop_
_entity_poly.entity_id
_entity_poly.type
_entity_poly.pdbx_seq_one_letter_code
_entity_poly.pdbx_strand_id
1 'polypeptide(L)'
;LIAVVYRYDPPGRKKEFRPWDAKRRKMAPPEPRPLFNQPGLVAAETVVLTEGEKCAQALIGVGVVATTAMHGANAPVDKTDWTPLQGKAVLVWPDRDKPGWEYAMSAAQALLTVGAASCDVLLPPDDKPDGWDAADAISEGFDIQGFIASGPRMCIKPLNTVRSQEATVWATDDALA
;
A
#
# COMPACT_ATOMS: atom_id res chain seq x y z
N LEU A 1 -0.09 -12.58 18.53
CA LEU A 1 0.46 -11.21 18.61
C LEU A 1 1.91 -11.24 18.15
N ILE A 2 2.24 -10.47 17.11
CA ILE A 2 3.61 -10.38 16.56
C ILE A 2 4.29 -9.11 17.04
N ALA A 3 3.60 -7.98 16.95
CA ALA A 3 4.11 -6.69 17.36
C ALA A 3 3.01 -5.80 17.95
N VAL A 4 3.42 -4.83 18.76
CA VAL A 4 2.58 -3.73 19.23
C VAL A 4 3.30 -2.42 18.92
N VAL A 5 2.58 -1.42 18.43
CA VAL A 5 3.12 -0.08 18.25
C VAL A 5 2.51 0.84 19.31
N TYR A 6 3.34 1.34 20.20
CA TYR A 6 2.90 2.32 21.20
C TYR A 6 3.02 3.72 20.60
N ARG A 7 1.95 4.48 20.68
CA ARG A 7 1.95 5.90 20.36
C ARG A 7 2.09 6.73 21.63
N TYR A 8 3.04 7.64 21.65
CA TYR A 8 3.25 8.63 22.68
C TYR A 8 2.99 10.02 22.14
N ASP A 9 2.11 10.76 22.79
CA ASP A 9 1.80 12.16 22.49
C ASP A 9 2.22 13.04 23.69
N PRO A 10 3.53 13.27 23.93
CA PRO A 10 3.99 14.06 25.05
C PRO A 10 3.64 15.56 24.85
N PRO A 11 3.20 16.27 25.91
CA PRO A 11 2.90 17.69 25.81
C PRO A 11 4.09 18.50 25.27
N GLY A 12 3.84 19.34 24.27
CA GLY A 12 4.86 20.24 23.70
C GLY A 12 5.96 19.56 22.88
N ARG A 13 5.82 18.27 22.55
CA ARG A 13 6.76 17.52 21.72
C ARG A 13 6.03 16.84 20.55
N LYS A 14 6.79 16.43 19.54
CA LYS A 14 6.24 15.62 18.44
C LYS A 14 5.82 14.25 18.95
N LYS A 15 4.74 13.71 18.38
CA LYS A 15 4.31 12.33 18.65
C LYS A 15 5.41 11.34 18.28
N GLU A 16 5.57 10.30 19.12
CA GLU A 16 6.53 9.22 18.91
C GLU A 16 5.80 7.89 18.78
N PHE A 17 6.31 7.03 17.91
CA PHE A 17 5.84 5.65 17.77
C PHE A 17 6.96 4.71 18.19
N ARG A 18 6.65 3.80 19.13
CA ARG A 18 7.62 2.85 19.69
C ARG A 18 7.13 1.43 19.43
N PRO A 19 7.72 0.72 18.48
CA PRO A 19 7.37 -0.66 18.20
C PRO A 19 7.93 -1.61 19.28
N TRP A 20 7.13 -2.61 19.64
CA TRP A 20 7.50 -3.69 20.54
C TRP A 20 7.41 -5.02 19.80
N ASP A 21 8.52 -5.75 19.68
CA ASP A 21 8.56 -7.12 19.18
C ASP A 21 8.08 -8.07 20.29
N ALA A 22 6.89 -8.64 20.11
CA ALA A 22 6.27 -9.50 21.13
C ALA A 22 6.99 -10.84 21.25
N LYS A 23 7.61 -11.35 20.17
CA LYS A 23 8.35 -12.60 20.17
C LYS A 23 9.72 -12.47 20.84
N ARG A 24 10.47 -11.42 20.49
CA ARG A 24 11.78 -11.13 21.06
C ARG A 24 11.72 -10.36 22.39
N ARG A 25 10.52 -9.88 22.78
CA ARG A 25 10.25 -9.14 24.03
C ARG A 25 11.16 -7.91 24.19
N LYS A 26 11.30 -7.13 23.12
CA LYS A 26 12.14 -5.93 23.14
C LYS A 26 11.50 -4.76 22.38
N MET A 27 11.90 -3.54 22.76
CA MET A 27 11.49 -2.30 22.13
C MET A 27 12.26 -2.13 20.81
N ALA A 28 11.80 -2.81 19.77
CA ALA A 28 12.28 -2.73 18.41
C ALA A 28 11.23 -3.29 17.47
N PRO A 29 11.20 -2.90 16.19
CA PRO A 29 10.37 -3.58 15.21
C PRO A 29 10.85 -5.03 15.02
N PRO A 30 9.94 -5.99 14.81
CA PRO A 30 10.33 -7.32 14.35
C PRO A 30 10.94 -7.25 12.94
N GLU A 31 11.73 -8.26 12.58
CA GLU A 31 12.23 -8.43 11.22
C GLU A 31 11.96 -9.86 10.75
N PRO A 32 11.33 -10.02 9.56
CA PRO A 32 10.73 -8.94 8.75
C PRO A 32 9.58 -8.25 9.48
N ARG A 33 9.25 -7.01 9.06
CA ARG A 33 8.17 -6.22 9.66
C ARG A 33 6.82 -6.74 9.17
N PRO A 34 5.90 -7.13 10.06
CA PRO A 34 4.61 -7.63 9.66
C PRO A 34 3.71 -6.50 9.14
N LEU A 35 2.82 -6.85 8.23
CA LEU A 35 1.68 -6.01 7.90
C LEU A 35 0.69 -5.96 9.06
N PHE A 36 -0.05 -4.85 9.15
CA PHE A 36 -1.17 -4.70 10.08
C PHE A 36 -2.33 -5.63 9.68
N ASN A 37 -3.13 -6.07 10.66
CA ASN A 37 -4.35 -6.87 10.44
C ASN A 37 -4.15 -8.17 9.63
N GLN A 38 -3.03 -8.86 9.76
CA GLN A 38 -2.78 -10.13 9.05
C GLN A 38 -3.94 -11.16 9.15
N PRO A 39 -4.62 -11.32 10.30
CA PRO A 39 -5.76 -12.26 10.36
C PRO A 39 -6.89 -11.91 9.37
N GLY A 40 -7.17 -10.63 9.17
CA GLY A 40 -8.18 -10.17 8.21
C GLY A 40 -7.79 -10.40 6.76
N LEU A 41 -6.49 -10.55 6.47
CA LEU A 41 -6.00 -10.76 5.11
C LEU A 41 -6.15 -12.20 4.61
N VAL A 42 -6.25 -13.19 5.52
CA VAL A 42 -6.14 -14.63 5.17
C VAL A 42 -7.13 -15.03 4.08
N ALA A 43 -8.43 -14.71 4.25
CA ALA A 43 -9.49 -15.10 3.31
C ALA A 43 -9.82 -14.00 2.28
N ALA A 44 -9.13 -12.87 2.30
CA ALA A 44 -9.45 -11.76 1.43
C ALA A 44 -8.87 -11.97 0.02
N GLU A 45 -9.68 -11.72 -1.00
CA GLU A 45 -9.22 -11.66 -2.40
C GLU A 45 -8.76 -10.26 -2.77
N THR A 46 -9.43 -9.23 -2.22
CA THR A 46 -9.09 -7.82 -2.42
C THR A 46 -8.74 -7.16 -1.10
N VAL A 47 -7.69 -6.36 -1.10
CA VAL A 47 -7.17 -5.67 0.09
C VAL A 47 -6.87 -4.21 -0.24
N VAL A 48 -7.25 -3.29 0.64
CA VAL A 48 -6.83 -1.89 0.56
C VAL A 48 -5.57 -1.70 1.40
N LEU A 49 -4.51 -1.21 0.79
CA LEU A 49 -3.27 -0.81 1.47
C LEU A 49 -3.27 0.70 1.67
N THR A 50 -3.16 1.13 2.92
CA THR A 50 -3.07 2.56 3.29
C THR A 50 -1.68 2.89 3.83
N GLU A 51 -1.40 4.19 4.01
CA GLU A 51 -0.13 4.64 4.58
C GLU A 51 0.01 4.32 6.07
N GLY A 52 -1.06 4.42 6.85
CA GLY A 52 -0.99 4.28 8.30
C GLY A 52 -2.13 3.47 8.93
N GLU A 53 -1.90 3.03 10.19
CA GLU A 53 -2.84 2.19 10.94
C GLU A 53 -4.17 2.90 11.21
N LYS A 54 -4.19 4.24 11.35
CA LYS A 54 -5.41 5.05 11.53
C LYS A 54 -6.37 4.83 10.34
N CYS A 55 -5.85 4.94 9.12
CA CYS A 55 -6.61 4.78 7.88
C CYS A 55 -7.06 3.32 7.70
N ALA A 56 -6.18 2.36 7.94
CA ALA A 56 -6.52 0.94 7.86
C ALA A 56 -7.62 0.57 8.86
N GLN A 57 -7.54 1.03 10.11
CA GLN A 57 -8.57 0.80 11.14
C GLN A 57 -9.91 1.45 10.78
N ALA A 58 -9.88 2.68 10.25
CA ALA A 58 -11.10 3.37 9.82
C ALA A 58 -11.81 2.59 8.70
N LEU A 59 -11.08 2.10 7.70
CA LEU A 59 -11.61 1.26 6.61
C LEU A 59 -12.18 -0.06 7.14
N ILE A 60 -11.48 -0.73 8.06
CA ILE A 60 -11.95 -1.96 8.70
C ILE A 60 -13.27 -1.70 9.45
N GLY A 61 -13.39 -0.55 10.10
CA GLY A 61 -14.60 -0.14 10.81
C GLY A 61 -15.84 0.00 9.92
N VAL A 62 -15.67 0.22 8.62
CA VAL A 62 -16.75 0.27 7.62
C VAL A 62 -16.81 -0.98 6.72
N GLY A 63 -16.19 -2.08 7.16
CA GLY A 63 -16.29 -3.39 6.51
C GLY A 63 -15.35 -3.62 5.34
N VAL A 64 -14.34 -2.76 5.13
CA VAL A 64 -13.30 -2.94 4.10
C VAL A 64 -12.12 -3.71 4.67
N VAL A 65 -11.63 -4.71 3.94
CA VAL A 65 -10.38 -5.39 4.32
C VAL A 65 -9.21 -4.47 3.99
N ALA A 66 -8.55 -3.99 5.03
CA ALA A 66 -7.44 -3.04 4.89
C ALA A 66 -6.22 -3.44 5.73
N THR A 67 -5.07 -2.96 5.28
CA THR A 67 -3.77 -3.16 5.93
C THR A 67 -2.86 -1.94 5.72
N THR A 68 -1.74 -1.93 6.43
CA THR A 68 -0.66 -0.97 6.25
C THR A 68 0.68 -1.60 6.62
N ALA A 69 1.77 -1.06 6.09
CA ALA A 69 3.12 -1.38 6.53
C ALA A 69 3.47 -0.62 7.82
N MET A 70 4.32 -1.23 8.66
CA MET A 70 4.78 -0.58 9.90
C MET A 70 5.64 0.64 9.59
N HIS A 71 5.30 1.80 10.17
CA HIS A 71 5.91 3.13 10.05
C HIS A 71 5.38 4.04 8.92
N GLY A 72 4.24 3.74 8.33
CA GLY A 72 3.57 4.65 7.37
C GLY A 72 4.46 5.00 6.17
N ALA A 73 4.44 6.27 5.72
CA ALA A 73 5.24 6.75 4.58
C ALA A 73 6.75 6.46 4.70
N ASN A 74 7.24 6.31 5.93
CA ASN A 74 8.64 5.96 6.19
C ASN A 74 8.87 4.46 6.36
N ALA A 75 7.90 3.62 5.97
CA ALA A 75 8.05 2.18 6.06
C ALA A 75 9.20 1.73 5.15
N PRO A 76 10.21 1.02 5.68
CA PRO A 76 11.25 0.43 4.83
C PRO A 76 10.62 -0.74 4.07
N VAL A 77 10.35 -0.51 2.81
CA VAL A 77 9.68 -1.45 1.90
C VAL A 77 10.45 -2.76 1.81
N ASP A 78 11.77 -2.71 1.81
CA ASP A 78 12.70 -3.85 1.78
C ASP A 78 12.68 -4.70 3.07
N LYS A 79 12.21 -4.15 4.20
CA LYS A 79 12.11 -4.85 5.49
C LYS A 79 10.70 -5.32 5.82
N THR A 80 9.72 -4.97 5.01
CA THR A 80 8.32 -5.36 5.21
C THR A 80 8.05 -6.74 4.61
N ASP A 81 7.36 -7.58 5.36
CA ASP A 81 6.87 -8.87 4.88
C ASP A 81 5.58 -8.66 4.05
N TRP A 82 5.73 -8.63 2.74
CA TRP A 82 4.62 -8.46 1.80
C TRP A 82 3.94 -9.78 1.43
N THR A 83 4.46 -10.93 1.88
CA THR A 83 3.93 -12.27 1.51
C THR A 83 2.45 -12.48 1.79
N PRO A 84 1.82 -11.87 2.84
CA PRO A 84 0.38 -11.98 3.04
C PRO A 84 -0.49 -11.38 1.92
N LEU A 85 0.12 -10.59 1.00
CA LEU A 85 -0.57 -9.99 -0.15
C LEU A 85 -0.28 -10.73 -1.47
N GLN A 86 0.49 -11.80 -1.45
CA GLN A 86 0.72 -12.62 -2.63
C GLN A 86 -0.59 -13.20 -3.16
N GLY A 87 -0.81 -13.12 -4.48
CA GLY A 87 -2.00 -13.62 -5.17
C GLY A 87 -3.26 -12.80 -4.93
N LYS A 88 -3.20 -11.67 -4.21
CA LYS A 88 -4.36 -10.80 -3.94
C LYS A 88 -4.42 -9.61 -4.88
N ALA A 89 -5.62 -9.11 -5.13
CA ALA A 89 -5.82 -7.81 -5.74
C ALA A 89 -5.60 -6.72 -4.68
N VAL A 90 -4.65 -5.81 -4.90
CA VAL A 90 -4.32 -4.77 -3.94
C VAL A 90 -4.64 -3.39 -4.51
N LEU A 91 -5.44 -2.62 -3.77
CA LEU A 91 -5.70 -1.21 -4.03
C LEU A 91 -4.89 -0.38 -3.04
N VAL A 92 -3.92 0.38 -3.53
CA VAL A 92 -3.17 1.31 -2.68
C VAL A 92 -3.95 2.61 -2.61
N TRP A 93 -4.31 3.04 -1.40
CA TRP A 93 -4.94 4.34 -1.15
C TRP A 93 -3.92 5.26 -0.47
N PRO A 94 -3.23 6.12 -1.24
CA PRO A 94 -2.24 7.05 -0.69
C PRO A 94 -2.92 8.21 0.04
N ASP A 95 -2.22 8.80 1.00
CA ASP A 95 -2.53 10.16 1.44
C ASP A 95 -2.33 11.13 0.27
N ARG A 96 -3.15 12.17 0.17
CA ARG A 96 -3.11 13.12 -0.93
C ARG A 96 -1.98 14.12 -0.74
N ASP A 97 -0.74 13.63 -0.68
CA ASP A 97 0.46 14.45 -0.60
C ASP A 97 1.65 13.75 -1.30
N LYS A 98 2.77 14.46 -1.41
CA LYS A 98 3.95 13.92 -2.07
C LYS A 98 4.53 12.67 -1.37
N PRO A 99 4.69 12.63 -0.02
CA PRO A 99 5.14 11.43 0.68
C PRO A 99 4.22 10.23 0.47
N GLY A 100 2.89 10.42 0.50
CA GLY A 100 1.89 9.38 0.24
C GLY A 100 2.02 8.77 -1.15
N TRP A 101 2.25 9.60 -2.17
CA TRP A 101 2.51 9.12 -3.54
C TRP A 101 3.82 8.35 -3.65
N GLU A 102 4.91 8.83 -3.05
CA GLU A 102 6.20 8.14 -3.05
C GLU A 102 6.11 6.78 -2.36
N TYR A 103 5.39 6.73 -1.23
CA TYR A 103 5.09 5.47 -0.54
C TYR A 103 4.27 4.52 -1.41
N ALA A 104 3.18 5.00 -2.02
CA ALA A 104 2.31 4.18 -2.86
C ALA A 104 3.06 3.53 -4.02
N MET A 105 3.93 4.28 -4.70
CA MET A 105 4.72 3.76 -5.81
C MET A 105 5.76 2.72 -5.35
N SER A 106 6.41 2.96 -4.22
CA SER A 106 7.38 2.02 -3.64
C SER A 106 6.70 0.73 -3.17
N ALA A 107 5.54 0.84 -2.52
CA ALA A 107 4.74 -0.30 -2.09
C ALA A 107 4.21 -1.10 -3.29
N ALA A 108 3.71 -0.43 -4.33
CA ALA A 108 3.24 -1.07 -5.55
C ALA A 108 4.33 -1.92 -6.22
N GLN A 109 5.56 -1.44 -6.28
CA GLN A 109 6.69 -2.21 -6.82
C GLN A 109 6.98 -3.46 -5.98
N ALA A 110 6.92 -3.36 -4.65
CA ALA A 110 7.09 -4.51 -3.76
C ALA A 110 5.95 -5.52 -3.90
N LEU A 111 4.70 -5.06 -4.04
CA LEU A 111 3.53 -5.90 -4.27
C LEU A 111 3.64 -6.70 -5.57
N LEU A 112 4.08 -6.07 -6.65
CA LEU A 112 4.35 -6.78 -7.91
C LEU A 112 5.47 -7.81 -7.75
N THR A 113 6.52 -7.46 -7.00
CA THR A 113 7.67 -8.35 -6.76
C THR A 113 7.25 -9.59 -5.96
N VAL A 114 6.38 -9.45 -4.96
CA VAL A 114 5.88 -10.58 -4.15
C VAL A 114 4.83 -11.41 -4.90
N GLY A 115 4.35 -10.95 -6.06
CA GLY A 115 3.37 -11.65 -6.88
C GLY A 115 1.92 -11.39 -6.45
N ALA A 116 1.57 -10.15 -6.12
CA ALA A 116 0.18 -9.72 -6.04
C ALA A 116 -0.52 -9.97 -7.39
N ALA A 117 -1.79 -10.37 -7.38
CA ALA A 117 -2.55 -10.65 -8.60
C ALA A 117 -2.78 -9.38 -9.43
N SER A 118 -2.99 -8.26 -8.76
CA SER A 118 -3.03 -6.92 -9.36
C SER A 118 -2.62 -5.88 -8.33
N CYS A 119 -2.17 -4.73 -8.81
CA CYS A 119 -1.89 -3.57 -7.99
C CYS A 119 -2.37 -2.31 -8.71
N ASP A 120 -3.34 -1.64 -8.11
CA ASP A 120 -3.82 -0.35 -8.56
C ASP A 120 -3.60 0.70 -7.48
N VAL A 121 -3.27 1.92 -7.87
CA VAL A 121 -3.18 3.08 -6.97
C VAL A 121 -4.40 3.96 -7.20
N LEU A 122 -5.22 4.14 -6.16
CA LEU A 122 -6.37 5.04 -6.18
C LEU A 122 -5.90 6.49 -6.32
N LEU A 123 -6.63 7.27 -7.12
CA LEU A 123 -6.37 8.68 -7.33
C LEU A 123 -7.34 9.49 -6.46
N PRO A 124 -6.91 10.05 -5.32
CA PRO A 124 -7.76 10.92 -4.52
C PRO A 124 -8.33 12.09 -5.36
N PRO A 125 -9.57 12.54 -5.11
CA PRO A 125 -10.17 13.62 -5.87
C PRO A 125 -9.37 14.93 -5.78
N ASP A 126 -9.30 15.69 -6.89
CA ASP A 126 -8.49 16.90 -6.99
C ASP A 126 -8.97 18.06 -6.09
N ASP A 127 -10.26 18.04 -5.71
CA ASP A 127 -10.87 19.02 -4.83
C ASP A 127 -10.59 18.80 -3.33
N LYS A 128 -9.95 17.69 -2.98
CA LYS A 128 -9.59 17.38 -1.58
C LYS A 128 -8.31 18.10 -1.16
N PRO A 129 -8.18 18.46 0.14
CA PRO A 129 -6.99 19.13 0.64
C PRO A 129 -5.75 18.23 0.60
N ASP A 130 -4.59 18.88 0.69
CA ASP A 130 -3.31 18.19 0.89
C ASP A 130 -3.32 17.34 2.17
N GLY A 131 -2.79 16.12 2.11
CA GLY A 131 -2.81 15.17 3.24
C GLY A 131 -4.15 14.48 3.48
N TRP A 132 -5.17 14.67 2.60
CA TRP A 132 -6.45 13.97 2.73
C TRP A 132 -6.24 12.45 2.63
N ASP A 133 -6.78 11.73 3.62
CA ASP A 133 -6.57 10.30 3.81
C ASP A 133 -7.91 9.52 3.85
N ALA A 134 -7.83 8.20 3.92
CA ALA A 134 -9.02 7.35 3.99
C ALA A 134 -9.85 7.54 5.27
N ALA A 135 -9.23 7.96 6.38
CA ALA A 135 -9.97 8.25 7.59
C ALA A 135 -10.71 9.59 7.51
N ASP A 136 -10.14 10.57 6.81
CA ASP A 136 -10.82 11.84 6.51
C ASP A 136 -12.01 11.58 5.60
N ALA A 137 -11.85 10.76 4.55
CA ALA A 137 -12.93 10.34 3.67
C ALA A 137 -14.11 9.74 4.45
N ILE A 138 -13.85 8.84 5.39
CA ILE A 138 -14.89 8.24 6.24
C ILE A 138 -15.54 9.30 7.13
N SER A 139 -14.76 10.19 7.74
CA SER A 139 -15.27 11.19 8.68
C SER A 139 -16.19 12.21 8.02
N GLU A 140 -16.02 12.51 6.74
CA GLU A 140 -16.85 13.43 5.96
C GLU A 140 -18.02 12.75 5.23
N GLY A 141 -18.19 11.42 5.38
CA GLY A 141 -19.27 10.66 4.74
C GLY A 141 -19.06 10.43 3.23
N PHE A 142 -17.81 10.41 2.77
CA PHE A 142 -17.46 10.10 1.38
C PHE A 142 -17.90 8.67 1.02
N ASP A 143 -18.29 8.44 -0.24
CA ASP A 143 -18.68 7.11 -0.72
C ASP A 143 -17.48 6.18 -0.88
N ILE A 144 -17.08 5.55 0.23
CA ILE A 144 -15.94 4.63 0.30
C ILE A 144 -16.12 3.43 -0.64
N GLN A 145 -17.31 2.83 -0.64
CA GLN A 145 -17.56 1.61 -1.41
C GLN A 145 -17.56 1.90 -2.91
N GLY A 146 -18.21 2.98 -3.33
CA GLY A 146 -18.20 3.42 -4.73
C GLY A 146 -16.79 3.78 -5.19
N PHE A 147 -16.01 4.45 -4.35
CA PHE A 147 -14.63 4.83 -4.69
C PHE A 147 -13.70 3.62 -4.83
N ILE A 148 -13.79 2.64 -3.92
CA ILE A 148 -13.03 1.39 -4.03
C ILE A 148 -13.46 0.59 -5.27
N ALA A 149 -14.75 0.54 -5.58
CA ALA A 149 -15.26 -0.24 -6.71
C ALA A 149 -14.91 0.37 -8.06
N SER A 150 -15.06 1.69 -8.22
CA SER A 150 -15.02 2.36 -9.53
C SER A 150 -14.30 3.71 -9.57
N GLY A 151 -13.69 4.14 -8.47
CA GLY A 151 -12.94 5.40 -8.42
C GLY A 151 -11.75 5.41 -9.39
N PRO A 152 -11.29 6.61 -9.79
CA PRO A 152 -10.12 6.77 -10.64
C PRO A 152 -8.90 6.07 -10.04
N ARG A 153 -8.15 5.35 -10.88
CA ARG A 153 -6.98 4.60 -10.43
C ARG A 153 -5.93 4.46 -11.50
N MET A 154 -4.69 4.32 -11.08
CA MET A 154 -3.55 4.00 -11.92
C MET A 154 -3.20 2.53 -11.76
N CYS A 155 -3.31 1.75 -12.83
CA CYS A 155 -2.90 0.34 -12.84
C CYS A 155 -1.37 0.25 -12.94
N ILE A 156 -0.74 -0.39 -11.97
CA ILE A 156 0.70 -0.60 -11.95
C ILE A 156 1.00 -1.99 -12.52
N LYS A 157 1.79 -2.02 -13.60
CA LYS A 157 2.19 -3.27 -14.29
C LYS A 157 3.67 -3.56 -14.05
N PRO A 158 4.07 -4.86 -13.99
CA PRO A 158 5.48 -5.22 -13.98
C PRO A 158 6.22 -4.68 -15.19
N LEU A 159 7.43 -4.18 -15.01
CA LEU A 159 8.28 -3.66 -16.09
C LEU A 159 8.53 -4.66 -17.22
N ASN A 160 8.42 -5.98 -16.95
CA ASN A 160 8.68 -7.05 -17.94
C ASN A 160 7.52 -7.28 -18.92
N THR A 161 6.32 -6.73 -18.69
CA THR A 161 5.20 -6.85 -19.64
C THR A 161 5.31 -5.91 -20.85
N VAL A 162 6.27 -4.99 -20.84
CA VAL A 162 6.51 -4.06 -21.96
C VAL A 162 7.40 -4.67 -23.07
N ARG A 163 8.05 -5.83 -22.82
CA ARG A 163 8.99 -6.46 -23.79
C ARG A 163 8.36 -7.42 -24.79
N SER A 164 7.07 -7.67 -24.78
CA SER A 164 6.42 -8.60 -25.72
C SER A 164 5.61 -7.94 -26.85
N GLN A 165 5.79 -6.63 -27.10
CA GLN A 165 5.32 -6.04 -28.35
C GLN A 165 6.48 -6.03 -29.36
N GLU A 166 6.46 -7.05 -30.21
CA GLU A 166 7.05 -7.15 -31.55
C GLU A 166 8.32 -6.28 -31.81
N ALA A 167 9.47 -6.93 -31.69
CA ALA A 167 10.62 -6.48 -32.46
C ALA A 167 10.25 -6.59 -33.94
N THR A 168 9.86 -5.48 -34.55
CA THR A 168 9.78 -5.37 -36.01
C THR A 168 11.20 -5.53 -36.52
N VAL A 169 11.53 -6.72 -36.99
CA VAL A 169 12.77 -6.98 -37.72
C VAL A 169 12.66 -6.25 -39.04
N TRP A 170 13.35 -5.14 -39.17
CA TRP A 170 13.60 -4.55 -40.48
C TRP A 170 14.58 -5.49 -41.20
N ALA A 171 14.04 -6.35 -42.03
CA ALA A 171 14.87 -7.05 -43.01
C ALA A 171 15.39 -5.98 -43.99
N THR A 172 16.65 -5.68 -43.96
CA THR A 172 17.32 -5.00 -45.05
C THR A 172 17.54 -6.03 -46.12
N ASP A 173 16.72 -5.96 -47.20
CA ASP A 173 17.05 -6.61 -48.46
C ASP A 173 18.30 -5.92 -49.03
N ASP A 174 19.46 -6.51 -48.86
CA ASP A 174 20.61 -6.32 -49.70
C ASP A 174 20.85 -7.62 -50.48
N ALA A 175 19.99 -7.84 -51.46
CA ALA A 175 20.26 -8.73 -52.54
C ALA A 175 20.32 -7.87 -53.79
N LEU A 176 21.54 -7.49 -54.23
CA LEU A 176 21.79 -7.11 -55.60
C LEU A 176 23.26 -7.33 -55.99
N ALA A 177 23.38 -8.22 -57.00
CA ALA A 177 24.41 -8.45 -58.00
C ALA A 177 25.65 -9.20 -57.57
#